data_dea2aed0a2f10adf03c84ed3f369ffe2
#
_entry.id   dea2aed0a2f10adf03c84ed3f369ffe2
#
_cell.length_a   1.000
_cell.length_b   1.000
_cell.length_c   1.000
_cell.angle_alpha   90.00
_cell.angle_beta   90.00
_cell.angle_gamma   90.00
#
_symmetry.space_group_name_H-M   'P 1'
#
loop_
_entity.id
_entity.type
_entity.pdbx_description
1 polymer ?
#
loop_
_entity_poly.entity_id
_entity_poly.type
_entity_poly.pdbx_seq_one_letter_code
_entity_poly.pdbx_strand_id
1 'polypeptide(L)'
;MLFRSNGGSYWMVYFGISAFIVASILLGRKRIAERLPSFEVLDDVMYKSIAVGFAFFTIATVLGALWAAEAWGGYWSWDPKETWALIVWLNYAAWLHMRLMKGLRGTVSAWWALVGLVVTTFAFLGVNMFLSGLHSYGTL
;
A
#
# COMPACT_ATOMS: atom_id res chain seq x y z
N MET A 1 4.89 12.54 24.19
CA MET A 1 4.21 13.69 24.80
C MET A 1 4.29 14.94 23.95
N LEU A 2 5.44 15.31 23.45
CA LEU A 2 5.57 16.41 22.49
C LEU A 2 4.74 16.19 21.22
N PHE A 3 4.63 14.95 20.79
CA PHE A 3 3.82 14.59 19.64
C PHE A 3 2.33 14.83 19.85
N ARG A 4 1.84 14.68 21.06
CA ARG A 4 0.42 14.81 21.34
C ARG A 4 -0.02 16.27 21.40
N SER A 5 0.84 17.15 21.92
CA SER A 5 0.56 18.59 21.99
C SER A 5 0.68 19.26 20.62
N ASN A 6 1.46 18.69 19.70
CA ASN A 6 1.71 19.22 18.37
C ASN A 6 1.12 18.35 17.25
N GLY A 7 0.17 17.48 17.58
CA GLY A 7 -0.43 16.57 16.62
C GLY A 7 -1.03 17.27 15.39
N GLY A 8 -1.74 18.39 15.61
CA GLY A 8 -2.31 19.17 14.54
C GLY A 8 -1.25 19.78 13.62
N SER A 9 -0.18 20.31 14.20
CA SER A 9 0.94 20.88 13.44
C SER A 9 1.66 19.80 12.64
N TYR A 10 1.86 18.63 13.23
CA TYR A 10 2.47 17.49 12.55
C TYR A 10 1.68 17.10 11.31
N TRP A 11 0.36 16.95 11.44
CA TRP A 11 -0.50 16.58 10.32
C TRP A 11 -0.57 17.68 9.25
N MET A 12 -0.58 18.94 9.65
CA MET A 12 -0.54 20.07 8.72
C MET A 12 0.75 20.07 7.90
N VAL A 13 1.89 19.83 8.55
CA VAL A 13 3.19 19.74 7.86
C VAL A 13 3.19 18.54 6.91
N TYR A 14 2.71 17.38 7.35
CA TYR A 14 2.65 16.18 6.54
C TYR A 14 1.80 16.40 5.28
N PHE A 15 0.57 16.89 5.43
CA PHE A 15 -0.31 17.15 4.30
C PHE A 15 0.21 18.28 3.41
N GLY A 16 0.83 19.30 3.99
CA GLY A 16 1.43 20.40 3.26
C GLY A 16 2.59 19.93 2.36
N ILE A 17 3.48 19.12 2.92
CA ILE A 17 4.60 18.55 2.16
C ILE A 17 4.08 17.61 1.08
N SER A 18 3.11 16.76 1.40
CA SER A 18 2.52 15.83 0.44
C SER A 18 1.84 16.57 -0.72
N ALA A 19 1.07 17.63 -0.41
CA ALA A 19 0.42 18.45 -1.42
C ALA A 19 1.45 19.16 -2.30
N PHE A 20 2.53 19.67 -1.71
CA PHE A 20 3.61 20.32 -2.45
C PHE A 20 4.29 19.35 -3.41
N ILE A 21 4.58 18.13 -2.96
CA ILE A 21 5.19 17.09 -3.80
C ILE A 21 4.27 16.74 -4.96
N VAL A 22 2.99 16.50 -4.68
CA VAL A 22 2.00 16.16 -5.71
C VAL A 22 1.84 17.30 -6.71
N ALA A 23 1.73 18.54 -6.24
CA ALA A 23 1.62 19.71 -7.09
C ALA A 23 2.86 19.88 -7.99
N SER A 24 4.06 19.68 -7.43
CA SER A 24 5.31 19.76 -8.18
C SER A 24 5.37 18.70 -9.29
N ILE A 25 4.94 17.49 -8.99
CA ILE A 25 4.87 16.41 -9.98
C ILE A 25 3.86 16.74 -11.09
N LEU A 26 2.68 17.23 -10.72
CA LEU A 26 1.64 17.57 -11.70
C LEU A 26 2.05 18.76 -12.60
N LEU A 27 2.69 19.78 -12.02
CA LEU A 27 3.16 20.93 -12.78
C LEU A 27 4.33 20.58 -13.71
N GLY A 28 5.22 19.69 -13.25
CA GLY A 28 6.38 19.24 -14.02
C GLY A 28 6.14 17.98 -14.85
N ARG A 29 4.90 17.51 -14.97
CA ARG A 29 4.58 16.21 -15.59
C ARG A 29 5.15 16.03 -17.00
N LYS A 30 5.16 17.09 -17.82
CA LYS A 30 5.70 17.02 -19.17
C LYS A 30 7.21 16.80 -19.17
N ARG A 31 7.95 17.54 -18.34
CA ARG A 31 9.40 17.38 -18.21
C ARG A 31 9.77 16.02 -17.64
N ILE A 32 9.00 15.54 -16.65
CA ILE A 32 9.20 14.23 -16.06
C ILE A 32 8.96 13.15 -17.11
N ALA A 33 7.87 13.26 -17.87
CA ALA A 33 7.54 12.31 -18.92
C ALA A 33 8.60 12.24 -20.01
N GLU A 34 9.20 13.35 -20.38
CA GLU A 34 10.28 13.40 -21.38
C GLU A 34 11.55 12.67 -20.92
N ARG A 35 11.80 12.63 -19.60
CA ARG A 35 12.98 11.98 -19.01
C ARG A 35 12.73 10.54 -18.61
N LEU A 36 11.49 10.10 -18.60
CA LEU A 36 11.15 8.72 -18.23
C LEU A 36 11.33 7.77 -19.42
N PRO A 37 11.55 6.47 -19.16
CA PRO A 37 11.53 5.46 -20.19
C PRO A 37 10.17 5.39 -20.90
N SER A 38 10.10 4.62 -21.99
CA SER A 38 8.85 4.40 -22.72
C SER A 38 7.77 3.79 -21.83
N PHE A 39 6.50 3.97 -22.22
CA PHE A 39 5.37 3.37 -21.49
C PHE A 39 5.47 1.85 -21.38
N GLU A 40 6.00 1.19 -22.39
CA GLU A 40 6.19 -0.26 -22.36
C GLU A 40 7.16 -0.69 -21.26
N VAL A 41 8.27 0.04 -21.11
CA VAL A 41 9.25 -0.23 -20.05
C VAL A 41 8.66 0.04 -18.68
N LEU A 42 7.94 1.17 -18.54
CA LEU A 42 7.31 1.52 -17.26
C LEU A 42 6.24 0.51 -16.87
N ASP A 43 5.44 0.05 -17.83
CA ASP A 43 4.42 -0.95 -17.61
C ASP A 43 5.04 -2.29 -17.18
N ASP A 44 6.13 -2.71 -17.81
CA ASP A 44 6.85 -3.93 -17.44
C ASP A 44 7.46 -3.85 -16.04
N VAL A 45 8.07 -2.71 -15.70
CA VAL A 45 8.62 -2.47 -14.35
C VAL A 45 7.51 -2.50 -13.30
N MET A 46 6.37 -1.89 -13.59
CA MET A 46 5.19 -1.91 -12.70
C MET A 46 4.74 -3.34 -12.45
N TYR A 47 4.58 -4.14 -13.50
CA TYR A 47 4.18 -5.54 -13.39
C TYR A 47 5.17 -6.36 -12.55
N LYS A 48 6.45 -6.26 -12.87
CA LYS A 48 7.50 -7.01 -12.15
C LYS A 48 7.58 -6.60 -10.68
N SER A 49 7.46 -5.30 -10.41
CA SER A 49 7.48 -4.78 -9.03
C SER A 49 6.31 -5.31 -8.21
N ILE A 50 5.11 -5.30 -8.79
CA ILE A 50 3.92 -5.81 -8.11
C ILE A 50 4.02 -7.32 -7.91
N ALA A 51 4.51 -8.06 -8.91
CA ALA A 51 4.66 -9.51 -8.79
C ALA A 51 5.63 -9.89 -7.67
N VAL A 52 6.79 -9.23 -7.61
CA VAL A 52 7.78 -9.46 -6.56
C VAL A 52 7.23 -9.03 -5.20
N GLY A 53 6.62 -7.86 -5.12
CA GLY A 53 6.02 -7.36 -3.88
C GLY A 53 4.90 -8.27 -3.37
N PHE A 54 4.07 -8.77 -4.27
CA PHE A 54 3.00 -9.72 -3.93
C PHE A 54 3.58 -11.02 -3.35
N ALA A 55 4.65 -11.54 -3.95
CA ALA A 55 5.31 -12.74 -3.44
C ALA A 55 5.85 -12.53 -2.02
N PHE A 56 6.55 -11.43 -1.77
CA PHE A 56 7.06 -11.11 -0.44
C PHE A 56 5.92 -10.85 0.55
N PHE A 57 4.89 -10.16 0.13
CA PHE A 57 3.72 -9.90 1.00
C PHE A 57 3.04 -11.21 1.40
N THR A 58 2.92 -12.16 0.48
CA THR A 58 2.34 -13.48 0.76
C THR A 58 3.18 -14.23 1.80
N ILE A 59 4.50 -14.24 1.62
CA ILE A 59 5.42 -14.87 2.57
C ILE A 59 5.32 -14.19 3.94
N ALA A 60 5.31 -12.87 3.98
CA ALA A 60 5.19 -12.12 5.22
C ALA A 60 3.86 -12.41 5.94
N THR A 61 2.77 -12.54 5.20
CA THR A 61 1.45 -12.86 5.76
C THR A 61 1.45 -14.26 6.37
N VAL A 62 2.05 -15.24 5.69
CA VAL A 62 2.16 -16.61 6.22
C VAL A 62 3.01 -16.63 7.49
N LEU A 63 4.16 -15.97 7.47
CA LEU A 63 5.03 -15.89 8.65
C LEU A 63 4.33 -15.17 9.82
N GLY A 64 3.58 -14.13 9.53
CA GLY A 64 2.79 -13.43 10.53
C GLY A 64 1.71 -14.30 11.15
N ALA A 65 1.05 -15.14 10.35
CA ALA A 65 0.06 -16.09 10.84
C ALA A 65 0.70 -17.15 11.74
N LEU A 66 1.88 -17.66 11.38
CA LEU A 66 2.64 -18.60 12.21
C LEU A 66 3.04 -17.97 13.54
N TRP A 67 3.48 -16.73 13.51
CA TRP A 67 3.79 -15.97 14.73
C TRP A 67 2.54 -15.80 15.60
N ALA A 68 1.41 -15.45 15.00
CA ALA A 68 0.15 -15.25 15.71
C ALA A 68 -0.33 -16.54 16.41
N ALA A 69 -0.10 -17.69 15.81
CA ALA A 69 -0.43 -18.96 16.40
C ALA A 69 0.34 -19.18 17.71
N GLU A 70 1.60 -18.80 17.76
CA GLU A 70 2.43 -18.90 18.98
C GLU A 70 2.07 -17.82 20.00
N ALA A 71 1.87 -16.57 19.54
CA ALA A 71 1.63 -15.44 20.43
C ALA A 71 0.22 -15.44 21.04
N TRP A 72 -0.79 -15.81 20.26
CA TRP A 72 -2.20 -15.70 20.65
C TRP A 72 -2.99 -17.00 20.56
N GLY A 73 -2.35 -18.09 20.17
CA GLY A 73 -2.99 -19.41 20.07
C GLY A 73 -3.84 -19.61 18.82
N GLY A 74 -3.79 -18.72 17.83
CA GLY A 74 -4.55 -18.86 16.60
C GLY A 74 -3.87 -18.20 15.42
N TYR A 75 -4.01 -18.78 14.24
CA TYR A 75 -3.39 -18.26 13.02
C TYR A 75 -4.08 -17.02 12.51
N TRP A 76 -5.37 -16.88 12.74
CA TRP A 76 -6.19 -15.81 12.18
C TRP A 76 -7.35 -15.50 13.13
N SER A 77 -7.59 -14.22 13.37
CA SER A 77 -8.63 -13.78 14.31
C SER A 77 -9.57 -12.71 13.74
N TRP A 78 -9.43 -12.39 12.45
CA TRP A 78 -10.21 -11.32 11.79
C TRP A 78 -10.05 -9.96 12.46
N ASP A 79 -8.92 -9.72 13.07
CA ASP A 79 -8.49 -8.42 13.54
C ASP A 79 -8.51 -7.42 12.37
N PRO A 80 -8.78 -6.12 12.61
CA PRO A 80 -8.79 -5.11 11.54
C PRO A 80 -7.55 -5.12 10.66
N LYS A 81 -6.37 -5.28 11.22
CA LYS A 81 -5.13 -5.29 10.45
C LYS A 81 -5.02 -6.54 9.57
N GLU A 82 -5.44 -7.69 10.08
CA GLU A 82 -5.51 -8.94 9.31
C GLU A 82 -6.51 -8.83 8.16
N THR A 83 -7.69 -8.27 8.41
CA THR A 83 -8.73 -8.08 7.41
C THR A 83 -8.27 -7.16 6.29
N TRP A 84 -7.62 -6.04 6.63
CA TRP A 84 -7.09 -5.12 5.61
C TRP A 84 -5.91 -5.71 4.86
N ALA A 85 -5.08 -6.54 5.51
CA ALA A 85 -4.03 -7.28 4.83
C ALA A 85 -4.61 -8.24 3.78
N LEU A 86 -5.72 -8.92 4.12
CA LEU A 86 -6.42 -9.78 3.16
C LEU A 86 -6.98 -8.96 1.98
N ILE A 87 -7.54 -7.80 2.24
CA ILE A 87 -8.05 -6.90 1.19
C ILE A 87 -6.92 -6.52 0.24
N VAL A 88 -5.76 -6.14 0.76
CA VAL A 88 -4.57 -5.81 -0.04
C VAL A 88 -4.14 -7.01 -0.88
N TRP A 89 -4.07 -8.18 -0.26
CA TRP A 89 -3.68 -9.41 -0.94
C TRP A 89 -4.62 -9.75 -2.09
N LEU A 90 -5.93 -9.70 -1.84
CA LEU A 90 -6.94 -9.96 -2.86
C LEU A 90 -6.89 -8.93 -4.00
N ASN A 91 -6.64 -7.67 -3.68
CA ASN A 91 -6.52 -6.61 -4.68
C ASN A 91 -5.37 -6.90 -5.66
N TYR A 92 -4.19 -7.23 -5.14
CA TYR A 92 -3.04 -7.50 -5.99
C TYR A 92 -3.12 -8.87 -6.67
N ALA A 93 -3.75 -9.86 -6.02
CA ALA A 93 -4.06 -11.14 -6.67
C ALA A 93 -4.96 -10.93 -7.90
N ALA A 94 -6.00 -10.11 -7.75
CA ALA A 94 -6.90 -9.78 -8.84
C ALA A 94 -6.19 -9.00 -9.94
N TRP A 95 -5.35 -8.03 -9.57
CA TRP A 95 -4.57 -7.24 -10.53
C TRP A 95 -3.64 -8.14 -11.36
N LEU A 96 -2.90 -9.04 -10.70
CA LEU A 96 -2.01 -9.98 -11.36
C LEU A 96 -2.78 -10.98 -12.23
N HIS A 97 -3.92 -11.44 -11.74
CA HIS A 97 -4.77 -12.36 -12.51
C HIS A 97 -5.26 -11.70 -13.81
N MET A 98 -5.74 -10.47 -13.72
CA MET A 98 -6.19 -9.72 -14.89
C MET A 98 -5.04 -9.44 -15.85
N ARG A 99 -3.86 -9.15 -15.33
CA ARG A 99 -2.66 -8.92 -16.14
C ARG A 99 -2.27 -10.18 -16.90
N LEU A 100 -2.20 -11.31 -16.23
CA LEU A 100 -1.73 -12.57 -16.83
C LEU A 100 -2.77 -13.23 -17.72
N MET A 101 -4.04 -13.18 -17.33
CA MET A 101 -5.11 -13.90 -18.05
C MET A 101 -5.80 -13.04 -19.11
N LYS A 102 -5.96 -11.75 -18.86
CA LYS A 102 -6.68 -10.83 -19.75
C LYS A 102 -5.78 -9.82 -20.44
N GLY A 103 -4.48 -9.82 -20.12
CA GLY A 103 -3.54 -8.87 -20.72
C GLY A 103 -3.76 -7.43 -20.30
N LEU A 104 -4.26 -7.18 -19.09
CA LEU A 104 -4.50 -5.84 -18.59
C LEU A 104 -3.20 -5.02 -18.58
N ARG A 105 -3.20 -3.92 -19.32
CA ARG A 105 -2.02 -3.06 -19.50
C ARG A 105 -2.41 -1.61 -19.59
N GLY A 106 -1.41 -0.74 -19.44
CA GLY A 106 -1.56 0.69 -19.71
C GLY A 106 -2.22 1.46 -18.59
N THR A 107 -3.00 2.47 -18.96
CA THR A 107 -3.55 3.46 -18.03
C THR A 107 -4.46 2.85 -16.96
N VAL A 108 -5.34 1.93 -17.35
CA VAL A 108 -6.26 1.28 -16.40
C VAL A 108 -5.47 0.48 -15.37
N SER A 109 -4.48 -0.28 -15.83
CA SER A 109 -3.58 -1.05 -14.97
C SER A 109 -2.83 -0.14 -14.00
N ALA A 110 -2.32 0.98 -14.47
CA ALA A 110 -1.59 1.95 -13.65
C ALA A 110 -2.49 2.61 -12.60
N TRP A 111 -3.71 3.01 -12.96
CA TRP A 111 -4.66 3.57 -12.01
C TRP A 111 -5.07 2.56 -10.94
N TRP A 112 -5.31 1.32 -11.33
CA TRP A 112 -5.62 0.26 -10.37
C TRP A 112 -4.46 0.05 -9.40
N ALA A 113 -3.21 0.00 -9.91
CA ALA A 113 -2.02 -0.12 -9.07
C ALA A 113 -1.90 1.03 -8.08
N LEU A 114 -2.22 2.25 -8.52
CA LEU A 114 -2.18 3.43 -7.66
C LEU A 114 -3.24 3.38 -6.56
N VAL A 115 -4.46 3.00 -6.88
CA VAL A 115 -5.54 2.79 -5.90
C VAL A 115 -5.14 1.70 -4.91
N GLY A 116 -4.53 0.62 -5.39
CA GLY A 116 -4.00 -0.45 -4.55
C GLY A 116 -2.94 0.05 -3.57
N LEU A 117 -2.09 0.97 -4.00
CA LEU A 117 -1.10 1.58 -3.13
C LEU A 117 -1.75 2.40 -2.00
N VAL A 118 -2.81 3.14 -2.30
CA VAL A 118 -3.57 3.87 -1.29
C VAL A 118 -4.18 2.92 -0.27
N VAL A 119 -4.80 1.83 -0.73
CA VAL A 119 -5.37 0.80 0.15
C VAL A 119 -4.30 0.16 1.01
N THR A 120 -3.14 -0.16 0.44
CA THR A 120 -2.01 -0.74 1.16
C THR A 120 -1.50 0.20 2.24
N THR A 121 -1.34 1.47 1.91
CA THR A 121 -0.91 2.50 2.87
C THR A 121 -1.90 2.60 4.03
N PHE A 122 -3.20 2.60 3.75
CA PHE A 122 -4.22 2.60 4.80
C PHE A 122 -4.12 1.34 5.66
N ALA A 123 -3.89 0.17 5.06
CA ALA A 123 -3.79 -1.09 5.80
C ALA A 123 -2.65 -1.08 6.81
N PHE A 124 -1.51 -0.48 6.46
CA PHE A 124 -0.35 -0.48 7.34
C PHE A 124 -0.27 0.72 8.27
N LEU A 125 -0.79 1.87 7.89
CA LEU A 125 -0.73 3.09 8.68
C LEU A 125 -2.07 3.46 9.29
N GLY A 126 -3.13 3.49 8.49
CA GLY A 126 -4.45 3.96 8.91
C GLY A 126 -5.12 3.03 9.92
N VAL A 127 -5.05 1.73 9.68
CA VAL A 127 -5.64 0.73 10.58
C VAL A 127 -5.00 0.81 11.96
N ASN A 128 -3.67 0.95 12.01
CA ASN A 128 -2.96 1.08 13.28
C ASN A 128 -3.32 2.36 14.03
N MET A 129 -3.68 3.42 13.32
CA MET A 129 -4.02 4.72 13.90
C MET A 129 -5.49 4.84 14.29
N PHE A 130 -6.40 4.25 13.52
CA PHE A 130 -7.84 4.50 13.65
C PHE A 130 -8.64 3.30 14.12
N LEU A 131 -8.11 2.09 13.96
CA LEU A 131 -8.79 0.85 14.36
C LEU A 131 -7.96 0.13 15.41
N SER A 132 -8.64 -0.46 16.41
CA SER A 132 -7.97 -1.23 17.45
C SER A 132 -8.09 -2.73 17.18
N GLY A 133 -7.11 -3.50 17.67
CA GLY A 133 -7.06 -4.94 17.55
C GLY A 133 -5.74 -5.49 18.06
N LEU A 134 -5.51 -6.78 17.83
CA LEU A 134 -4.29 -7.47 18.32
C LEU A 134 -3.02 -6.91 17.69
N HIS A 135 -3.12 -6.38 16.47
CA HIS A 135 -2.00 -5.82 15.73
C HIS A 135 -1.89 -4.29 15.88
N SER A 136 -2.57 -3.70 16.84
CA SER A 136 -2.44 -2.26 17.11
C SER A 136 -1.19 -2.01 17.94
N TYR A 137 -0.22 -1.33 17.34
CA TYR A 137 1.07 -1.06 17.98
C TYR A 137 1.21 0.37 18.48
N GLY A 138 0.19 1.20 18.32
CA GLY A 138 0.21 2.56 18.77
C GLY A 138 -1.03 2.90 19.58
N THR A 139 -0.84 3.52 20.75
CA THR A 139 -1.92 4.13 21.50
C THR A 139 -1.97 5.61 21.15
N LEU A 140 -3.08 6.05 20.63
CA LEU A 140 -3.32 7.45 20.35
C LEU A 140 -4.13 8.11 21.45
#